data_154969595f61b88682b19608c21b6055
#
_entry.id   154969595f61b88682b19608c21b6055
#
_cell.length_a   1.000
_cell.length_b   1.000
_cell.length_c   1.000
_cell.angle_alpha   90.00
_cell.angle_beta   90.00
_cell.angle_gamma   90.00
#
_symmetry.space_group_name_H-M   'P 1'
#
loop_
_entity.id
_entity.type
_entity.pdbx_description
1 polymer ?
#
loop_
_entity_poly.entity_id
_entity_poly.type
_entity_poly.pdbx_seq_one_letter_code
_entity_poly.pdbx_strand_id
1 'polypeptide(L)'
;MKVLVLGLPRTGTQSLAEALEQLGISPIYHMREVGKNQHALLWTEAIETKFEGGVPWGCEEFDRILGEGGVREKGLADYPAAIFPEELIEAYPEAAVILTVREDEQKWHDSMMSTLIPAHAQNDHRSSDMYRLAAKYHQHCWSNDFPTHGMALYQKHNQAVRDAAARRAKKLLEYKPGMGWAPLCEFLGLPTPAADVPYPRADDWLDFKQKRTEKA
;
A
#
# COMPACT_ATOMS: atom_id res chain seq x y z
N MET A 1 11.48 11.47 1.00
CA MET A 1 10.67 10.47 0.27
C MET A 1 11.07 10.47 -1.20
N LYS A 2 11.33 9.29 -1.80
CA LYS A 2 11.67 9.15 -3.24
C LYS A 2 10.53 8.56 -4.06
N VAL A 3 9.79 7.60 -3.49
CA VAL A 3 8.74 6.87 -4.20
C VAL A 3 7.51 6.69 -3.31
N LEU A 4 6.34 6.91 -3.90
CA LEU A 4 5.02 6.62 -3.32
C LEU A 4 4.37 5.53 -4.17
N VAL A 5 4.24 4.31 -3.62
CA VAL A 5 3.48 3.21 -4.24
C VAL A 5 2.09 3.19 -3.63
N LEU A 6 1.14 3.76 -4.36
CA LEU A 6 -0.20 4.06 -3.86
C LEU A 6 -1.28 3.07 -4.32
N GLY A 7 -0.88 1.90 -4.82
CA GLY A 7 -1.83 0.83 -5.12
C GLY A 7 -2.38 0.15 -3.86
N LEU A 8 -3.61 -0.34 -3.95
CA LEU A 8 -4.27 -1.08 -2.87
C LEU A 8 -3.57 -2.41 -2.57
N PRO A 9 -3.76 -3.00 -1.37
CA PRO A 9 -3.28 -4.34 -1.06
C PRO A 9 -3.64 -5.35 -2.16
N ARG A 10 -2.83 -6.38 -2.33
CA ARG A 10 -3.00 -7.45 -3.32
C ARG A 10 -2.80 -7.05 -4.79
N THR A 11 -2.28 -5.85 -5.06
CA THR A 11 -1.90 -5.42 -6.41
C THR A 11 -0.42 -5.65 -6.74
N GLY A 12 0.32 -6.37 -5.90
CA GLY A 12 1.75 -6.67 -6.10
C GLY A 12 2.69 -5.70 -5.38
N THR A 13 2.19 -4.94 -4.40
CA THR A 13 2.93 -3.95 -3.61
C THR A 13 4.17 -4.52 -2.95
N GLN A 14 4.11 -5.75 -2.42
CA GLN A 14 5.23 -6.40 -1.74
C GLN A 14 6.38 -6.71 -2.71
N SER A 15 6.08 -7.35 -3.85
CA SER A 15 7.10 -7.63 -4.87
C SER A 15 7.75 -6.35 -5.41
N LEU A 16 6.94 -5.28 -5.55
CA LEU A 16 7.45 -4.00 -5.97
C LEU A 16 8.32 -3.33 -4.90
N ALA A 17 7.94 -3.43 -3.61
CA ALA A 17 8.76 -2.92 -2.52
C ALA A 17 10.15 -3.58 -2.51
N GLU A 18 10.22 -4.90 -2.63
CA GLU A 18 11.48 -5.63 -2.74
C GLU A 18 12.29 -5.26 -3.99
N ALA A 19 11.61 -5.01 -5.12
CA ALA A 19 12.26 -4.54 -6.33
C ALA A 19 12.87 -3.15 -6.14
N LEU A 20 12.16 -2.23 -5.52
CA LEU A 20 12.66 -0.88 -5.21
C LEU A 20 13.87 -0.92 -4.29
N GLU A 21 13.87 -1.80 -3.28
CA GLU A 21 15.02 -2.00 -2.38
C GLU A 21 16.24 -2.53 -3.13
N GLN A 22 16.06 -3.49 -4.04
CA GLN A 22 17.15 -3.97 -4.91
C GLN A 22 17.71 -2.89 -5.84
N LEU A 23 16.88 -1.91 -6.23
CA LEU A 23 17.31 -0.73 -7.00
C LEU A 23 17.94 0.38 -6.14
N GLY A 24 18.16 0.14 -4.84
CA GLY A 24 18.79 1.09 -3.92
C GLY A 24 17.86 2.17 -3.38
N ILE A 25 16.55 2.00 -3.55
CA ILE A 25 15.52 2.81 -2.88
C ILE A 25 15.09 2.06 -1.63
N SER A 26 15.85 2.19 -0.56
CA SER A 26 15.66 1.49 0.72
C SER A 26 15.93 2.45 1.87
N PRO A 27 15.21 2.27 3.01
CA PRO A 27 14.13 1.30 3.21
C PRO A 27 12.80 1.71 2.55
N ILE A 28 11.91 0.71 2.34
CA ILE A 28 10.54 0.90 1.89
C ILE A 28 9.59 0.57 3.04
N TYR A 29 8.79 1.56 3.44
CA TYR A 29 7.74 1.36 4.44
C TYR A 29 6.56 0.60 3.84
N HIS A 30 6.18 -0.52 4.45
CA HIS A 30 5.09 -1.40 4.01
C HIS A 30 4.25 -1.82 5.22
N MET A 31 3.07 -2.43 5.03
CA MET A 31 2.21 -2.87 6.14
C MET A 31 2.95 -3.65 7.23
N ARG A 32 3.92 -4.48 6.87
CA ARG A 32 4.71 -5.25 7.88
C ARG A 32 5.53 -4.34 8.80
N GLU A 33 5.94 -3.15 8.36
CA GLU A 33 6.68 -2.19 9.17
C GLU A 33 5.77 -1.52 10.23
N VAL A 34 4.46 -1.46 9.99
CA VAL A 34 3.49 -0.91 10.95
C VAL A 34 3.54 -1.66 12.28
N GLY A 35 3.46 -3.00 12.23
CA GLY A 35 3.53 -3.82 13.44
C GLY A 35 4.92 -3.84 14.08
N LYS A 36 5.96 -3.95 13.27
CA LYS A 36 7.36 -3.98 13.71
C LYS A 36 7.77 -2.72 14.47
N ASN A 37 7.34 -1.56 13.98
CA ASN A 37 7.67 -0.26 14.56
C ASN A 37 6.58 0.26 15.53
N GLN A 38 5.54 -0.50 15.80
CA GLN A 38 4.42 -0.12 16.67
C GLN A 38 3.65 1.14 16.22
N HIS A 39 3.60 1.38 14.91
CA HIS A 39 2.96 2.57 14.34
C HIS A 39 1.44 2.47 14.15
N ALA A 40 0.81 1.37 14.61
CA ALA A 40 -0.62 1.13 14.39
C ALA A 40 -1.52 2.23 14.94
N LEU A 41 -1.20 2.79 16.12
CA LEU A 41 -1.97 3.88 16.72
C LEU A 41 -1.84 5.20 15.92
N LEU A 42 -0.65 5.51 15.40
CA LEU A 42 -0.43 6.70 14.58
C LEU A 42 -1.24 6.61 13.27
N TRP A 43 -1.23 5.44 12.62
CA TRP A 43 -2.06 5.24 11.43
C TRP A 43 -3.56 5.23 11.74
N THR A 44 -3.96 4.77 12.92
CA THR A 44 -5.36 4.87 13.39
C THR A 44 -5.77 6.34 13.53
N GLU A 45 -4.93 7.17 14.18
CA GLU A 45 -5.11 8.62 14.29
C GLU A 45 -5.24 9.28 12.90
N ALA A 46 -4.38 8.91 11.94
CA ALA A 46 -4.46 9.43 10.59
C ALA A 46 -5.79 9.11 9.90
N ILE A 47 -6.26 7.85 10.01
CA ILE A 47 -7.54 7.42 9.43
C ILE A 47 -8.71 8.16 10.09
N GLU A 48 -8.73 8.26 11.42
CA GLU A 48 -9.75 8.99 12.16
C GLU A 48 -9.78 10.46 11.72
N THR A 49 -8.62 11.10 11.63
CA THR A 49 -8.52 12.49 11.14
C THR A 49 -9.10 12.65 9.73
N LYS A 50 -8.78 11.72 8.82
CA LYS A 50 -9.25 11.78 7.44
C LYS A 50 -10.75 11.60 7.30
N PHE A 51 -11.35 10.66 8.04
CA PHE A 51 -12.73 10.23 7.82
C PHE A 51 -13.71 10.70 8.89
N GLU A 52 -13.25 10.99 10.10
CA GLU A 52 -14.11 11.39 11.23
C GLU A 52 -14.00 12.89 11.54
N GLY A 53 -13.07 13.57 10.90
CA GLY A 53 -12.87 15.02 11.00
C GLY A 53 -11.58 15.38 11.74
N GLY A 54 -10.95 16.44 11.27
CA GLY A 54 -9.67 16.96 11.78
C GLY A 54 -8.92 17.74 10.73
N VAL A 55 -7.73 18.20 11.08
CA VAL A 55 -6.81 18.83 10.14
C VAL A 55 -6.13 17.74 9.32
N PRO A 56 -6.23 17.76 7.98
CA PRO A 56 -5.55 16.75 7.15
C PRO A 56 -4.06 16.66 7.45
N TRP A 57 -3.53 15.46 7.50
CA TRP A 57 -2.10 15.22 7.72
C TRP A 57 -1.27 15.76 6.56
N GLY A 58 -0.20 16.46 6.92
CA GLY A 58 0.84 16.92 6.02
C GLY A 58 2.17 16.20 6.23
N CYS A 59 3.25 16.78 5.72
CA CYS A 59 4.59 16.19 5.80
C CYS A 59 5.03 15.94 7.25
N GLU A 60 4.74 16.90 8.16
CA GLU A 60 5.17 16.80 9.57
C GLU A 60 4.54 15.61 10.28
N GLU A 61 3.23 15.37 10.08
CA GLU A 61 2.52 14.26 10.70
C GLU A 61 2.97 12.91 10.10
N PHE A 62 3.10 12.82 8.79
CA PHE A 62 3.60 11.59 8.15
C PHE A 62 5.07 11.32 8.52
N ASP A 63 5.89 12.32 8.72
CA ASP A 63 7.29 12.15 9.13
C ASP A 63 7.42 11.61 10.57
N ARG A 64 6.38 11.69 11.43
CA ARG A 64 6.34 10.98 12.72
C ARG A 64 6.40 9.45 12.53
N ILE A 65 5.90 8.96 11.41
CA ILE A 65 5.91 7.52 11.05
C ILE A 65 7.13 7.20 10.19
N LEU A 66 7.39 8.02 9.18
CA LEU A 66 8.31 7.74 8.08
C LEU A 66 9.72 8.30 8.30
N GLY A 67 9.91 9.08 9.35
CA GLY A 67 11.18 9.74 9.68
C GLY A 67 11.79 9.36 11.03
N GLU A 68 11.14 8.52 11.84
CA GLU A 68 11.64 8.14 13.17
C GLU A 68 12.89 7.25 13.12
N GLY A 69 13.73 7.36 14.15
CA GLY A 69 14.91 6.51 14.32
C GLY A 69 16.15 6.92 13.52
N GLY A 70 16.14 8.10 12.87
CA GLY A 70 17.32 8.61 12.12
C GLY A 70 17.52 7.96 10.75
N VAL A 71 16.65 7.03 10.37
CA VAL A 71 16.62 6.44 9.03
C VAL A 71 15.30 6.86 8.39
N ARG A 72 15.34 7.88 7.55
CA ARG A 72 14.18 8.33 6.80
C ARG A 72 13.84 7.31 5.71
N GLU A 73 12.61 6.82 5.72
CA GLU A 73 12.10 5.93 4.66
C GLU A 73 12.22 6.59 3.29
N LYS A 74 12.74 5.85 2.32
CA LYS A 74 12.91 6.36 0.95
C LYS A 74 11.72 6.10 0.06
N GLY A 75 10.86 5.17 0.44
CA GLY A 75 9.62 4.92 -0.24
C GLY A 75 8.58 4.34 0.71
N LEU A 76 7.33 4.34 0.27
CA LEU A 76 6.24 3.70 0.98
C LEU A 76 5.34 2.92 0.01
N ALA A 77 4.71 1.88 0.51
CA ALA A 77 3.84 1.00 -0.27
C ALA A 77 2.74 0.40 0.61
N ASP A 78 1.61 0.06 -0.03
CA ASP A 78 0.53 -0.70 0.59
C ASP A 78 -0.27 0.08 1.66
N TYR A 79 -1.21 -0.60 2.32
CA TYR A 79 -1.94 -0.07 3.47
C TYR A 79 -1.01 0.08 4.70
N PRO A 80 -1.32 1.04 5.56
CA PRO A 80 -2.41 2.02 5.47
C PRO A 80 -2.08 3.23 4.59
N ALA A 81 -0.83 3.40 4.15
CA ALA A 81 -0.39 4.58 3.41
C ALA A 81 -1.21 4.84 2.13
N ALA A 82 -1.56 3.79 1.39
CA ALA A 82 -2.37 3.93 0.17
C ALA A 82 -3.77 4.54 0.40
N ILE A 83 -4.24 4.64 1.65
CA ILE A 83 -5.51 5.33 1.99
C ILE A 83 -5.41 6.85 1.78
N PHE A 84 -4.19 7.40 1.73
CA PHE A 84 -3.89 8.83 1.74
C PHE A 84 -3.22 9.32 0.43
N PRO A 85 -3.75 9.02 -0.76
CA PRO A 85 -3.05 9.35 -2.00
C PRO A 85 -2.88 10.86 -2.21
N GLU A 86 -3.90 11.65 -1.91
CA GLU A 86 -3.88 13.10 -2.10
C GLU A 86 -2.92 13.76 -1.11
N GLU A 87 -3.04 13.41 0.17
CA GLU A 87 -2.24 13.95 1.25
C GLU A 87 -0.75 13.60 1.08
N LEU A 88 -0.44 12.36 0.69
CA LEU A 88 0.94 11.92 0.49
C LEU A 88 1.60 12.55 -0.75
N ILE A 89 0.86 12.69 -1.86
CA ILE A 89 1.35 13.38 -3.05
C ILE A 89 1.61 14.85 -2.76
N GLU A 90 0.80 15.47 -1.90
CA GLU A 90 1.00 16.85 -1.45
C GLU A 90 2.18 16.98 -0.46
N ALA A 91 2.25 16.09 0.51
CA ALA A 91 3.29 16.09 1.53
C ALA A 91 4.70 15.82 0.95
N TYR A 92 4.79 15.05 -0.13
CA TYR A 92 6.06 14.67 -0.76
C TYR A 92 6.12 15.02 -2.25
N PRO A 93 6.16 16.30 -2.60
CA PRO A 93 6.04 16.77 -3.97
C PRO A 93 7.16 16.30 -4.90
N GLU A 94 8.32 15.89 -4.37
CA GLU A 94 9.45 15.38 -5.17
C GLU A 94 9.41 13.87 -5.39
N ALA A 95 8.50 13.15 -4.71
CA ALA A 95 8.43 11.70 -4.84
C ALA A 95 7.85 11.27 -6.21
N ALA A 96 8.40 10.20 -6.78
CA ALA A 96 7.81 9.53 -7.92
C ALA A 96 6.54 8.79 -7.47
N VAL A 97 5.50 8.79 -8.30
CA VAL A 97 4.21 8.16 -7.96
C VAL A 97 4.01 6.91 -8.81
N ILE A 98 3.78 5.78 -8.14
CA ILE A 98 3.48 4.50 -8.78
C ILE A 98 2.11 4.02 -8.29
N LEU A 99 1.20 3.72 -9.20
CA LEU A 99 -0.07 3.08 -8.92
C LEU A 99 0.01 1.61 -9.35
N THR A 100 0.08 0.71 -8.37
CA THR A 100 -0.02 -0.72 -8.69
C THR A 100 -1.46 -1.12 -8.92
N VAL A 101 -1.73 -1.78 -10.04
CA VAL A 101 -3.08 -2.22 -10.42
C VAL A 101 -3.06 -3.68 -10.86
N ARG A 102 -4.20 -4.36 -10.73
CA ARG A 102 -4.44 -5.65 -11.39
C ARG A 102 -5.04 -5.42 -12.76
N GLU A 103 -4.66 -6.24 -13.71
CA GLU A 103 -5.27 -6.22 -15.05
C GLU A 103 -6.74 -6.63 -15.01
N ASP A 104 -7.07 -7.56 -14.12
CA ASP A 104 -8.41 -8.08 -13.88
C ASP A 104 -8.85 -7.68 -12.47
N GLU A 105 -9.83 -6.78 -12.38
CA GLU A 105 -10.38 -6.29 -11.11
C GLU A 105 -11.06 -7.41 -10.30
N GLN A 106 -11.68 -8.40 -10.98
CA GLN A 106 -12.27 -9.53 -10.29
C GLN A 106 -11.21 -10.39 -9.61
N LYS A 107 -10.06 -10.61 -10.25
CA LYS A 107 -8.93 -11.31 -9.61
C LYS A 107 -8.39 -10.54 -8.41
N TRP A 108 -8.41 -9.20 -8.45
CA TRP A 108 -8.07 -8.42 -7.26
C TRP A 108 -9.08 -8.67 -6.13
N HIS A 109 -10.37 -8.56 -6.43
CA HIS A 109 -11.44 -8.77 -5.45
C HIS A 109 -11.35 -10.16 -4.83
N ASP A 110 -11.20 -11.20 -5.64
CA ASP A 110 -11.06 -12.59 -5.18
C ASP A 110 -9.81 -12.77 -4.30
N SER A 111 -8.71 -12.10 -4.64
CA SER A 111 -7.50 -12.11 -3.82
C SER A 111 -7.72 -11.48 -2.44
N MET A 112 -8.46 -10.38 -2.34
CA MET A 112 -8.86 -9.76 -1.08
C MET A 112 -9.77 -10.69 -0.27
N MET A 113 -10.77 -11.30 -0.90
CA MET A 113 -11.72 -12.25 -0.30
C MET A 113 -11.06 -13.55 0.17
N SER A 114 -9.93 -13.92 -0.41
CA SER A 114 -9.18 -15.12 0.02
C SER A 114 -8.09 -14.83 1.06
N THR A 115 -7.81 -13.56 1.37
CA THR A 115 -6.70 -13.15 2.25
C THR A 115 -7.14 -12.17 3.34
N LEU A 116 -7.02 -10.90 3.09
CA LEU A 116 -7.14 -9.82 4.08
C LEU A 116 -8.52 -9.78 4.76
N ILE A 117 -9.58 -9.98 3.99
CA ILE A 117 -10.94 -9.92 4.53
C ILE A 117 -11.20 -11.04 5.55
N PRO A 118 -11.00 -12.35 5.24
CA PRO A 118 -11.20 -13.39 6.23
C PRO A 118 -10.15 -13.39 7.34
N ALA A 119 -8.94 -12.90 7.10
CA ALA A 119 -7.93 -12.79 8.15
C ALA A 119 -8.36 -11.81 9.25
N HIS A 120 -8.97 -10.69 8.89
CA HIS A 120 -9.53 -9.76 9.88
C HIS A 120 -10.70 -10.38 10.63
N ALA A 121 -11.62 -11.04 9.95
CA ALA A 121 -12.78 -11.68 10.55
C ALA A 121 -12.41 -12.81 11.55
N GLN A 122 -11.32 -13.54 11.26
CA GLN A 122 -10.81 -14.66 12.06
C GLN A 122 -9.79 -14.25 13.13
N ASN A 123 -9.49 -12.97 13.24
CA ASN A 123 -8.47 -12.48 14.17
C ASN A 123 -9.00 -12.47 15.61
N ASP A 124 -8.42 -13.29 16.47
CA ASP A 124 -8.78 -13.40 17.90
C ASP A 124 -8.16 -12.29 18.76
N HIS A 125 -7.15 -11.57 18.25
CA HIS A 125 -6.47 -10.48 18.98
C HIS A 125 -7.19 -9.14 18.84
N ARG A 126 -8.49 -9.10 19.14
CA ARG A 126 -9.36 -7.93 18.97
C ARG A 126 -8.97 -6.70 19.80
N SER A 127 -8.16 -6.88 20.84
CA SER A 127 -7.64 -5.78 21.68
C SER A 127 -6.33 -5.20 21.18
N SER A 128 -5.69 -5.80 20.15
CA SER A 128 -4.41 -5.30 19.64
C SER A 128 -4.58 -4.01 18.83
N ASP A 129 -3.56 -3.16 18.85
CA ASP A 129 -3.56 -1.92 18.07
C ASP A 129 -3.62 -2.19 16.55
N MET A 130 -3.02 -3.28 16.09
CA MET A 130 -3.13 -3.74 14.69
C MET A 130 -4.55 -4.12 14.32
N TYR A 131 -5.31 -4.75 15.23
CA TYR A 131 -6.73 -5.03 15.00
C TYR A 131 -7.56 -3.74 14.93
N ARG A 132 -7.31 -2.78 15.83
CA ARG A 132 -7.98 -1.47 15.83
C ARG A 132 -7.74 -0.72 14.53
N LEU A 133 -6.50 -0.68 14.07
CA LEU A 133 -6.14 -0.11 12.78
C LEU A 133 -6.91 -0.80 11.64
N ALA A 134 -6.90 -2.13 11.62
CA ALA A 134 -7.63 -2.89 10.61
C ALA A 134 -9.14 -2.60 10.64
N ALA A 135 -9.75 -2.55 11.82
CA ALA A 135 -11.17 -2.22 11.98
C ALA A 135 -11.51 -0.83 11.39
N LYS A 136 -10.63 0.16 11.55
CA LYS A 136 -10.84 1.51 11.00
C LYS A 136 -10.83 1.50 9.47
N TYR A 137 -9.86 0.88 8.82
CA TYR A 137 -9.89 0.86 7.35
C TYR A 137 -10.99 -0.07 6.80
N HIS A 138 -11.39 -1.13 7.51
CA HIS A 138 -12.57 -1.92 7.15
C HIS A 138 -13.86 -1.08 7.22
N GLN A 139 -14.00 -0.26 8.25
CA GLN A 139 -15.15 0.63 8.43
C GLN A 139 -15.21 1.69 7.35
N HIS A 140 -14.11 2.44 7.13
CA HIS A 140 -14.12 3.65 6.32
C HIS A 140 -13.93 3.38 4.82
N CYS A 141 -13.17 2.34 4.46
CA CYS A 141 -12.92 2.06 3.06
C CYS A 141 -14.07 1.29 2.38
N TRP A 142 -14.74 0.38 3.10
CA TRP A 142 -15.83 -0.45 2.54
C TRP A 142 -16.99 -0.74 3.49
N SER A 143 -17.18 0.11 4.51
CA SER A 143 -18.32 0.04 5.45
C SER A 143 -18.50 -1.33 6.12
N ASN A 144 -17.42 -2.05 6.38
CA ASN A 144 -17.39 -3.43 6.88
C ASN A 144 -18.09 -4.46 5.95
N ASP A 145 -18.39 -4.07 4.72
CA ASP A 145 -19.02 -4.93 3.71
C ASP A 145 -18.20 -4.91 2.41
N PHE A 146 -17.05 -5.57 2.45
CA PHE A 146 -16.16 -5.65 1.28
C PHE A 146 -16.80 -6.37 0.08
N PRO A 147 -17.58 -7.47 0.23
CA PRO A 147 -18.24 -8.10 -0.91
C PRO A 147 -19.08 -7.13 -1.74
N THR A 148 -19.80 -6.23 -1.10
CA THR A 148 -20.66 -5.24 -1.78
C THR A 148 -19.87 -4.03 -2.28
N HIS A 149 -18.90 -3.53 -1.51
CA HIS A 149 -18.28 -2.22 -1.76
C HIS A 149 -16.86 -2.30 -2.34
N GLY A 150 -16.21 -3.48 -2.29
CA GLY A 150 -14.80 -3.61 -2.64
C GLY A 150 -14.47 -3.19 -4.07
N MET A 151 -15.29 -3.58 -5.06
CA MET A 151 -15.05 -3.21 -6.47
C MET A 151 -15.16 -1.70 -6.68
N ALA A 152 -16.18 -1.07 -6.13
CA ALA A 152 -16.36 0.38 -6.22
C ALA A 152 -15.22 1.14 -5.52
N LEU A 153 -14.75 0.64 -4.36
CA LEU A 153 -13.55 1.16 -3.71
C LEU A 153 -12.33 1.10 -4.63
N TYR A 154 -12.08 -0.06 -5.25
CA TYR A 154 -10.92 -0.25 -6.11
C TYR A 154 -10.88 0.76 -7.25
N GLN A 155 -11.99 0.92 -7.94
CA GLN A 155 -12.13 1.86 -9.06
C GLN A 155 -11.98 3.31 -8.58
N LYS A 156 -12.68 3.70 -7.52
CA LYS A 156 -12.62 5.03 -6.92
C LYS A 156 -11.22 5.38 -6.45
N HIS A 157 -10.55 4.45 -5.78
CA HIS A 157 -9.18 4.65 -5.29
C HIS A 157 -8.20 4.86 -6.45
N ASN A 158 -8.21 3.97 -7.44
CA ASN A 158 -7.32 4.10 -8.59
C ASN A 158 -7.53 5.43 -9.33
N GLN A 159 -8.79 5.87 -9.46
CA GLN A 159 -9.10 7.16 -10.07
C GLN A 159 -8.60 8.32 -9.20
N ALA A 160 -8.77 8.26 -7.88
CA ALA A 160 -8.28 9.30 -6.95
C ALA A 160 -6.75 9.48 -7.03
N VAL A 161 -5.98 8.39 -7.16
CA VAL A 161 -4.52 8.46 -7.37
C VAL A 161 -4.19 9.15 -8.70
N ARG A 162 -4.87 8.78 -9.79
CA ARG A 162 -4.68 9.42 -11.11
C ARG A 162 -4.96 10.92 -11.06
N ASP A 163 -6.09 11.29 -10.46
CA ASP A 163 -6.51 12.68 -10.35
C ASP A 163 -5.56 13.49 -9.46
N ALA A 164 -5.11 12.92 -8.34
CA ALA A 164 -4.15 13.58 -7.46
C ALA A 164 -2.80 13.81 -8.15
N ALA A 165 -2.29 12.81 -8.87
CA ALA A 165 -1.07 12.95 -9.66
C ALA A 165 -1.23 14.01 -10.76
N ALA A 166 -2.35 14.00 -11.50
CA ALA A 166 -2.63 14.96 -12.56
C ALA A 166 -2.74 16.41 -12.03
N ARG A 167 -3.44 16.63 -10.92
CA ARG A 167 -3.56 17.97 -10.29
C ARG A 167 -2.20 18.56 -9.92
N ARG A 168 -1.20 17.74 -9.63
CA ARG A 168 0.16 18.16 -9.28
C ARG A 168 1.15 18.03 -10.43
N ALA A 169 0.66 17.81 -11.68
CA ALA A 169 1.47 17.58 -12.87
C ALA A 169 2.57 16.50 -12.67
N LYS A 170 2.28 15.49 -11.86
CA LYS A 170 3.20 14.39 -11.58
C LYS A 170 3.13 13.36 -12.68
N LYS A 171 4.29 12.84 -13.08
CA LYS A 171 4.33 11.60 -13.84
C LYS A 171 3.84 10.45 -12.97
N LEU A 172 2.96 9.63 -13.51
CA LEU A 172 2.39 8.45 -12.86
C LEU A 172 2.78 7.20 -13.65
N LEU A 173 3.36 6.22 -12.95
CA LEU A 173 3.52 4.88 -13.52
C LEU A 173 2.38 3.99 -13.04
N GLU A 174 1.53 3.52 -13.94
CA GLU A 174 0.64 2.40 -13.65
C GLU A 174 1.40 1.09 -13.84
N TYR A 175 1.56 0.34 -12.75
CA TYR A 175 2.39 -0.85 -12.71
C TYR A 175 1.57 -2.09 -12.40
N LYS A 176 1.68 -3.11 -13.24
CA LYS A 176 0.98 -4.39 -13.09
C LYS A 176 1.96 -5.50 -12.70
N PRO A 177 1.53 -6.47 -11.87
CA PRO A 177 2.33 -7.67 -11.64
C PRO A 177 2.74 -8.34 -12.95
N GLY A 178 4.01 -8.65 -13.10
CA GLY A 178 4.57 -9.26 -14.30
C GLY A 178 5.21 -8.29 -15.30
N MET A 179 5.11 -6.99 -15.13
CA MET A 179 5.79 -6.01 -16.01
C MET A 179 7.32 -6.06 -15.90
N GLY A 180 7.87 -6.55 -14.78
CA GLY A 180 9.30 -6.72 -14.60
C GLY A 180 10.09 -5.40 -14.44
N TRP A 181 11.40 -5.47 -14.64
CA TRP A 181 12.32 -4.38 -14.33
C TRP A 181 12.21 -3.18 -15.27
N ALA A 182 12.07 -3.41 -16.57
CA ALA A 182 12.26 -2.36 -17.59
C ALA A 182 11.37 -1.12 -17.38
N PRO A 183 10.03 -1.21 -17.28
CA PRO A 183 9.20 -0.01 -17.12
C PRO A 183 9.42 0.69 -15.77
N LEU A 184 9.78 -0.05 -14.72
CA LEU A 184 10.10 0.50 -13.41
C LEU A 184 11.39 1.32 -13.46
N CYS A 185 12.44 0.75 -14.03
CA CYS A 185 13.75 1.40 -14.15
C CYS A 185 13.71 2.62 -15.07
N GLU A 186 13.01 2.52 -16.20
CA GLU A 186 12.81 3.65 -17.13
C GLU A 186 12.10 4.81 -16.43
N PHE A 187 11.01 4.51 -15.71
CA PHE A 187 10.24 5.53 -14.97
C PHE A 187 11.07 6.24 -13.89
N LEU A 188 11.90 5.48 -13.16
CA LEU A 188 12.74 5.99 -12.08
C LEU A 188 14.08 6.57 -12.56
N GLY A 189 14.42 6.44 -13.83
CA GLY A 189 15.72 6.86 -14.37
C GLY A 189 16.89 6.04 -13.80
N LEU A 190 16.67 4.75 -13.50
CA LEU A 190 17.64 3.84 -12.91
C LEU A 190 18.11 2.80 -13.93
N PRO A 191 19.33 2.27 -13.79
CA PRO A 191 19.80 1.18 -14.64
C PRO A 191 18.96 -0.09 -14.39
N THR A 192 18.61 -0.78 -15.48
CA THR A 192 17.95 -2.09 -15.38
C THR A 192 18.95 -3.13 -14.89
N PRO A 193 18.58 -3.97 -13.90
CA PRO A 193 19.39 -5.10 -13.47
C PRO A 193 19.77 -6.04 -14.65
N ALA A 194 20.83 -6.82 -14.47
CA ALA A 194 21.25 -7.79 -15.47
C ALA A 194 20.13 -8.81 -15.77
N ALA A 195 20.14 -9.36 -16.99
CA ALA A 195 19.04 -10.21 -17.47
C ALA A 195 18.83 -11.51 -16.66
N ASP A 196 19.83 -11.94 -15.92
CA ASP A 196 19.81 -13.09 -15.01
C ASP A 196 19.27 -12.77 -13.62
N VAL A 197 19.01 -11.50 -13.29
CA VAL A 197 18.40 -11.07 -12.04
C VAL A 197 16.88 -11.15 -12.13
N PRO A 198 16.23 -12.14 -11.47
CA PRO A 198 14.80 -12.29 -11.55
C PRO A 198 14.08 -11.13 -10.82
N TYR A 199 12.92 -10.71 -11.36
CA TYR A 199 12.07 -9.78 -10.66
C TYR A 199 11.48 -10.45 -9.41
N PRO A 200 11.43 -9.78 -8.24
CA PRO A 200 10.92 -10.35 -7.00
C PRO A 200 9.48 -10.86 -7.12
N ARG A 201 9.22 -12.00 -6.47
CA ARG A 201 7.87 -12.59 -6.35
C ARG A 201 7.63 -12.91 -4.89
N ALA A 202 7.05 -11.96 -4.18
CA ALA A 202 6.73 -12.08 -2.77
C ALA A 202 5.21 -12.13 -2.56
N ASP A 203 4.76 -13.01 -1.67
CA ASP A 203 3.37 -13.08 -1.21
C ASP A 203 3.33 -13.57 0.24
N ASP A 204 3.23 -12.64 1.20
CA ASP A 204 3.13 -12.93 2.64
C ASP A 204 1.88 -13.73 3.02
N TRP A 205 0.96 -13.93 2.08
CA TRP A 205 -0.31 -14.62 2.30
C TRP A 205 -0.30 -16.11 1.89
N LEU A 206 0.82 -16.63 1.40
CA LEU A 206 0.90 -18.03 0.95
C LEU A 206 0.51 -19.02 2.06
N ASP A 207 1.12 -18.88 3.25
CA ASP A 207 0.83 -19.74 4.40
C ASP A 207 -0.62 -19.65 4.88
N PHE A 208 -1.17 -18.42 4.86
CA PHE A 208 -2.58 -18.20 5.22
C PHE A 208 -3.53 -18.90 4.25
N LYS A 209 -3.28 -18.81 2.96
CA LYS A 209 -4.06 -19.47 1.92
C LYS A 209 -4.00 -21.00 2.05
N GLN A 210 -2.80 -21.55 2.27
CA GLN A 210 -2.60 -23.00 2.43
C GLN A 210 -3.41 -23.52 3.62
N LYS A 211 -3.28 -22.90 4.80
CA LYS A 211 -4.02 -23.29 6.01
C LYS A 211 -5.55 -23.23 5.84
N ARG A 212 -6.06 -22.34 5.00
CA ARG A 212 -7.48 -22.29 4.69
C ARG A 212 -7.93 -23.40 3.78
N THR A 213 -7.14 -23.76 2.76
CA THR A 213 -7.44 -24.86 1.85
C THR A 213 -7.47 -26.21 2.57
N GLU A 214 -6.61 -26.39 3.60
CA GLU A 214 -6.58 -27.60 4.41
C GLU A 214 -7.78 -27.74 5.38
N LYS A 215 -8.48 -26.64 5.67
CA LYS A 215 -9.64 -26.61 6.57
C LYS A 215 -10.99 -26.62 5.86
N ALA A 216 -11.01 -26.50 4.53
CA ALA A 216 -12.21 -26.48 3.71
C ALA A 216 -12.47 -27.84 3.08
#